data_f8e9c5f438a5e2c232f118f973d562b4
#
_entry.id   f8e9c5f438a5e2c232f118f973d562b4
#
_cell.length_a   1.000
_cell.length_b   1.000
_cell.length_c   1.000
_cell.angle_alpha   90.00
_cell.angle_beta   90.00
_cell.angle_gamma   90.00
#
_symmetry.space_group_name_H-M   'P 1'
#
loop_
_entity.id
_entity.type
_entity.pdbx_description
1 polymer ?
#
loop_
_entity_poly.entity_id
_entity_poly.type
_entity_poly.pdbx_seq_one_letter_code
_entity_poly.pdbx_strand_id
1 'polypeptide(L)'
;MEKNSNLHYVLTSHVAERGSDGQYYCRALQTVMVGAYCYCTSCPLFGGFSQFGNMEEEPECWYYDMEEMQEEKRLPEEQEMRTAGLILAGITGEFPDYLPQDETVRPFSVIERAIQYAAEAHKGAVRKGSLVPYIAHPMETMMLVASMTNDNEVIAAAALHDVVEDTPITIEEIEAEFGQKIAFYVAHESENKREDRPKSETWKIRKQEQLEKTKDASRSVKCIMLADKLSNMRASLRDFKRDGRAIWQKFNMKDEKEQYWYYHAVADVVKDLADTPCYQEYISILDIVFHDLDEEMTRDL
;
A
#
# COMPACT_ATOMS: atom_id res chain seq x y z
N MET A 1 -51.87 -18.02 -0.67
CA MET A 1 -51.10 -19.21 -0.33
C MET A 1 -49.83 -19.15 -1.09
N GLU A 2 -48.89 -18.57 -0.45
CA GLU A 2 -47.64 -19.14 0.04
C GLU A 2 -46.79 -19.72 -1.07
N LYS A 3 -45.63 -19.12 -1.34
CA LYS A 3 -44.45 -19.51 -0.59
C LYS A 3 -43.36 -18.46 -0.70
N ASN A 4 -43.06 -17.88 0.43
CA ASN A 4 -41.72 -17.49 0.74
C ASN A 4 -40.82 -18.72 0.70
N SER A 5 -40.04 -18.90 -0.31
CA SER A 5 -38.79 -19.61 -0.19
C SER A 5 -37.71 -18.53 -0.16
N ASN A 6 -37.29 -18.16 1.04
CA ASN A 6 -36.05 -17.50 1.28
C ASN A 6 -34.95 -18.42 0.75
N LEU A 7 -34.65 -18.32 -0.53
CA LEU A 7 -33.45 -18.88 -1.11
C LEU A 7 -32.32 -17.95 -0.71
N HIS A 8 -31.74 -18.24 0.44
CA HIS A 8 -30.45 -17.64 0.79
C HIS A 8 -29.45 -18.12 -0.26
N TYR A 9 -29.04 -17.23 -1.12
CA TYR A 9 -27.90 -17.45 -1.99
C TYR A 9 -26.64 -17.20 -1.15
N VAL A 10 -25.97 -18.25 -0.77
CA VAL A 10 -24.67 -18.14 -0.11
C VAL A 10 -23.63 -18.14 -1.23
N LEU A 11 -23.01 -16.99 -1.51
CA LEU A 11 -21.80 -16.93 -2.33
C LEU A 11 -20.76 -17.80 -1.63
N THR A 12 -20.38 -18.90 -2.26
CA THR A 12 -19.29 -19.75 -1.80
C THR A 12 -18.07 -19.47 -2.67
N SER A 13 -16.89 -19.39 -2.05
CA SER A 13 -15.65 -19.36 -2.81
C SER A 13 -15.55 -20.62 -3.69
N HIS A 14 -14.95 -20.50 -4.85
CA HIS A 14 -14.68 -21.61 -5.75
C HIS A 14 -13.18 -21.69 -6.05
N VAL A 15 -12.71 -22.88 -6.37
CA VAL A 15 -11.30 -23.10 -6.72
C VAL A 15 -10.98 -22.32 -7.99
N ALA A 16 -9.88 -21.57 -7.98
CA ALA A 16 -9.43 -20.82 -9.14
C ALA A 16 -9.12 -21.74 -10.33
N GLU A 17 -9.49 -21.32 -11.53
CA GLU A 17 -9.22 -22.12 -12.74
C GLU A 17 -7.73 -22.38 -12.92
N ARG A 18 -7.36 -23.66 -13.07
CA ARG A 18 -6.00 -24.08 -13.35
C ARG A 18 -5.89 -24.58 -14.79
N GLY A 19 -5.02 -23.92 -15.56
CA GLY A 19 -4.72 -24.35 -16.91
C GLY A 19 -3.95 -25.68 -16.97
N SER A 20 -3.92 -26.33 -18.14
CA SER A 20 -3.19 -27.57 -18.38
C SER A 20 -1.68 -27.46 -18.15
N ASP A 21 -1.14 -26.25 -18.15
CA ASP A 21 0.26 -25.90 -17.86
C ASP A 21 0.54 -25.71 -16.36
N GLY A 22 -0.46 -25.91 -15.50
CA GLY A 22 -0.36 -25.74 -14.06
C GLY A 22 -0.43 -24.28 -13.57
N GLN A 23 -0.71 -23.33 -14.46
CA GLN A 23 -0.90 -21.93 -14.10
C GLN A 23 -2.36 -21.65 -13.78
N TYR A 24 -2.62 -20.64 -12.92
CA TYR A 24 -3.97 -20.21 -12.59
C TYR A 24 -4.42 -19.07 -13.48
N TYR A 25 -5.66 -19.12 -13.93
CA TYR A 25 -6.29 -18.04 -14.70
C TYR A 25 -7.17 -17.19 -13.80
N CYS A 26 -6.90 -15.89 -13.76
CA CYS A 26 -7.76 -14.93 -13.06
C CYS A 26 -8.85 -14.43 -14.00
N ARG A 27 -10.09 -14.83 -13.79
CA ARG A 27 -11.24 -14.38 -14.59
C ARG A 27 -11.50 -12.89 -14.44
N ALA A 28 -11.37 -12.34 -13.22
CA ALA A 28 -11.58 -10.93 -12.96
C ALA A 28 -10.59 -10.01 -13.73
N LEU A 29 -9.35 -10.44 -13.87
CA LEU A 29 -8.31 -9.70 -14.59
C LEU A 29 -8.10 -10.21 -16.02
N GLN A 30 -8.79 -11.28 -16.42
CA GLN A 30 -8.66 -11.95 -17.73
C GLN A 30 -7.21 -12.25 -18.11
N THR A 31 -6.42 -12.71 -17.15
CA THR A 31 -4.99 -12.95 -17.33
C THR A 31 -4.51 -14.21 -16.61
N VAL A 32 -3.43 -14.78 -17.11
CA VAL A 32 -2.76 -15.90 -16.46
C VAL A 32 -1.91 -15.40 -15.30
N MET A 33 -2.09 -16.01 -14.13
CA MET A 33 -1.37 -15.68 -12.91
C MET A 33 -0.12 -16.58 -12.80
N VAL A 34 1.04 -15.97 -12.93
CA VAL A 34 2.32 -16.66 -12.69
C VAL A 34 2.62 -16.59 -11.20
N GLY A 35 2.49 -17.72 -10.51
CA GLY A 35 2.72 -17.79 -9.07
C GLY A 35 1.51 -17.33 -8.26
N ALA A 36 0.42 -18.10 -8.27
CA ALA A 36 -0.84 -17.83 -7.58
C ALA A 36 -0.68 -17.44 -6.10
N TYR A 37 0.29 -18.00 -5.41
CA TYR A 37 0.61 -17.66 -4.02
C TYR A 37 0.91 -16.17 -3.80
N CYS A 38 1.55 -15.50 -4.76
CA CYS A 38 1.94 -14.09 -4.58
C CYS A 38 0.83 -13.09 -4.92
N TYR A 39 -0.09 -13.46 -5.80
CA TYR A 39 -1.10 -12.55 -6.31
C TYR A 39 -2.48 -12.78 -5.68
N CYS A 40 -2.90 -14.04 -5.56
CA CYS A 40 -4.20 -14.36 -4.98
C CYS A 40 -4.27 -14.00 -3.51
N THR A 41 -3.23 -14.27 -2.71
CA THR A 41 -3.22 -13.93 -1.27
C THR A 41 -3.32 -12.43 -0.97
N SER A 42 -2.98 -11.58 -1.95
CA SER A 42 -3.12 -10.12 -1.86
C SER A 42 -4.38 -9.60 -2.55
N CYS A 43 -5.18 -10.48 -3.13
CA CYS A 43 -6.40 -10.12 -3.84
C CYS A 43 -7.56 -9.96 -2.85
N PRO A 44 -8.38 -8.89 -2.95
CA PRO A 44 -9.56 -8.71 -2.10
C PRO A 44 -10.64 -9.78 -2.32
N LEU A 45 -10.55 -10.53 -3.43
CA LEU A 45 -11.45 -11.65 -3.75
C LEU A 45 -10.89 -13.02 -3.32
N PHE A 46 -9.79 -13.04 -2.59
CA PHE A 46 -9.19 -14.29 -2.14
C PHE A 46 -10.04 -14.92 -1.03
N GLY A 47 -10.56 -16.12 -1.31
CA GLY A 47 -11.43 -16.88 -0.40
C GLY A 47 -10.67 -17.80 0.56
N GLY A 48 -9.34 -17.87 0.45
CA GLY A 48 -8.52 -18.81 1.21
C GLY A 48 -7.93 -19.92 0.33
N PHE A 49 -7.53 -21.01 0.95
CA PHE A 49 -7.06 -22.21 0.26
C PHE A 49 -8.01 -23.37 0.54
N SER A 50 -8.40 -24.09 -0.51
CA SER A 50 -9.21 -25.30 -0.36
C SER A 50 -8.38 -26.42 0.27
N GLN A 51 -8.94 -27.05 1.30
CA GLN A 51 -8.37 -28.25 1.91
C GLN A 51 -9.04 -29.49 1.32
N PHE A 52 -8.66 -29.91 0.16
CA PHE A 52 -9.06 -31.21 -0.36
C PHE A 52 -7.93 -32.22 -0.19
N GLY A 53 -8.01 -33.03 0.87
CA GLY A 53 -7.24 -34.28 1.13
C GLY A 53 -5.79 -34.18 0.64
N ASN A 54 -4.86 -34.81 1.03
CA ASN A 54 -3.41 -34.94 0.71
C ASN A 54 -2.83 -34.28 -0.59
N MET A 55 -3.48 -33.29 -1.18
CA MET A 55 -3.05 -32.56 -2.36
C MET A 55 -2.74 -31.10 -2.02
N GLU A 56 -1.94 -30.47 -2.87
CA GLU A 56 -1.55 -29.05 -2.78
C GLU A 56 -2.77 -28.17 -2.54
N GLU A 57 -2.65 -27.25 -1.60
CA GLU A 57 -3.67 -26.24 -1.30
C GLU A 57 -3.92 -25.39 -2.55
N GLU A 58 -5.14 -25.39 -3.07
CA GLU A 58 -5.52 -24.58 -4.23
C GLU A 58 -6.20 -23.30 -3.79
N PRO A 59 -5.87 -22.14 -4.42
CA PRO A 59 -6.49 -20.87 -4.04
C PRO A 59 -7.98 -20.84 -4.42
N GLU A 60 -8.80 -20.39 -3.50
CA GLU A 60 -10.23 -20.14 -3.71
C GLU A 60 -10.49 -18.66 -4.02
N CYS A 61 -11.47 -18.41 -4.88
CA CYS A 61 -11.84 -17.07 -5.35
C CYS A 61 -13.32 -16.80 -5.14
N TRP A 62 -13.66 -15.57 -4.73
CA TRP A 62 -15.04 -15.10 -4.61
C TRP A 62 -15.57 -14.43 -5.89
N TYR A 63 -14.78 -14.41 -6.96
CA TYR A 63 -15.21 -13.82 -8.23
C TYR A 63 -16.17 -14.75 -8.94
N TYR A 64 -17.31 -14.21 -9.30
CA TYR A 64 -18.33 -14.87 -10.15
C TYR A 64 -18.55 -14.01 -11.39
N ASP A 65 -18.61 -14.66 -12.55
CA ASP A 65 -19.05 -14.01 -13.77
C ASP A 65 -20.56 -13.76 -13.69
N MET A 66 -20.99 -12.57 -14.12
CA MET A 66 -22.41 -12.19 -14.11
C MET A 66 -23.27 -13.12 -14.97
N GLU A 67 -22.71 -13.68 -16.06
CA GLU A 67 -23.42 -14.65 -16.90
C GLU A 67 -23.64 -15.96 -16.15
N GLU A 68 -22.66 -16.47 -15.41
CA GLU A 68 -22.80 -17.67 -14.57
C GLU A 68 -23.83 -17.48 -13.45
N MET A 69 -23.91 -16.29 -12.86
CA MET A 69 -24.93 -15.98 -11.84
C MET A 69 -26.34 -15.97 -12.41
N GLN A 70 -26.52 -15.59 -13.67
CA GLN A 70 -27.81 -15.60 -14.35
C GLN A 70 -28.25 -16.99 -14.81
N GLU A 71 -27.32 -17.85 -15.25
CA GLU A 71 -27.62 -19.21 -15.70
C GLU A 71 -28.12 -20.11 -14.56
N GLU A 72 -27.63 -19.92 -13.34
CA GLU A 72 -28.08 -20.68 -12.17
C GLU A 72 -29.47 -20.28 -11.66
N LYS A 73 -30.15 -19.29 -12.24
CA LYS A 73 -31.49 -18.78 -11.85
C LYS A 73 -31.61 -18.41 -10.37
N ARG A 74 -30.51 -18.05 -9.75
CA ARG A 74 -30.45 -17.60 -8.37
C ARG A 74 -30.02 -16.12 -8.35
N LEU A 75 -30.96 -15.25 -8.04
CA LEU A 75 -30.60 -13.85 -7.77
C LEU A 75 -30.08 -13.79 -6.33
N PRO A 76 -28.85 -13.33 -6.12
CA PRO A 76 -28.32 -13.07 -4.79
C PRO A 76 -29.20 -12.06 -4.06
N GLU A 77 -29.24 -12.13 -2.74
CA GLU A 77 -29.86 -11.08 -1.95
C GLU A 77 -29.20 -9.73 -2.23
N GLU A 78 -29.96 -8.65 -2.09
CA GLU A 78 -29.51 -7.30 -2.38
C GLU A 78 -28.17 -6.94 -1.72
N GLN A 79 -27.95 -7.42 -0.49
CA GLN A 79 -26.72 -7.18 0.26
C GLN A 79 -25.52 -7.94 -0.32
N GLU A 80 -25.73 -9.14 -0.86
CA GLU A 80 -24.70 -9.95 -1.51
C GLU A 80 -24.33 -9.36 -2.87
N MET A 81 -25.32 -8.88 -3.63
CA MET A 81 -25.11 -8.15 -4.88
C MET A 81 -24.34 -6.85 -4.64
N ARG A 82 -24.63 -6.12 -3.57
CA ARG A 82 -23.87 -4.94 -3.16
C ARG A 82 -22.41 -5.29 -2.88
N THR A 83 -22.17 -6.34 -2.11
CA THR A 83 -20.82 -6.77 -1.75
C THR A 83 -20.04 -7.19 -2.99
N ALA A 84 -20.61 -8.01 -3.85
CA ALA A 84 -19.99 -8.44 -5.10
C ALA A 84 -19.74 -7.25 -6.04
N GLY A 85 -20.70 -6.32 -6.16
CA GLY A 85 -20.56 -5.12 -6.97
C GLY A 85 -19.50 -4.16 -6.47
N LEU A 86 -19.38 -3.97 -5.14
CA LEU A 86 -18.33 -3.13 -4.55
C LEU A 86 -16.94 -3.73 -4.77
N ILE A 87 -16.82 -5.06 -4.68
CA ILE A 87 -15.58 -5.77 -4.96
C ILE A 87 -15.21 -5.63 -6.44
N LEU A 88 -16.18 -5.82 -7.33
CA LEU A 88 -15.98 -5.67 -8.77
C LEU A 88 -15.60 -4.23 -9.14
N ALA A 89 -16.28 -3.22 -8.59
CA ALA A 89 -15.96 -1.82 -8.80
C ALA A 89 -14.54 -1.46 -8.31
N GLY A 90 -14.08 -2.07 -7.21
CA GLY A 90 -12.71 -1.91 -6.72
C GLY A 90 -11.65 -2.45 -7.69
N ILE A 91 -12.00 -3.42 -8.54
CA ILE A 91 -11.10 -4.03 -9.53
C ILE A 91 -11.20 -3.32 -10.89
N THR A 92 -12.42 -3.06 -11.37
CA THR A 92 -12.66 -2.54 -12.72
C THR A 92 -12.77 -1.03 -12.80
N GLY A 93 -13.02 -0.37 -11.67
CA GLY A 93 -13.33 1.06 -11.61
C GLY A 93 -14.75 1.43 -12.12
N GLU A 94 -15.58 0.43 -12.43
CA GLU A 94 -16.95 0.62 -12.91
C GLU A 94 -17.95 0.08 -11.90
N PHE A 95 -18.89 0.92 -11.48
CA PHE A 95 -20.00 0.48 -10.62
C PHE A 95 -21.09 -0.15 -11.47
N PRO A 96 -21.52 -1.38 -11.16
CA PRO A 96 -22.65 -1.98 -11.86
C PRO A 96 -23.95 -1.17 -11.65
N ASP A 97 -24.70 -0.91 -12.72
CA ASP A 97 -25.96 -0.14 -12.69
C ASP A 97 -27.04 -0.73 -11.77
N TYR A 98 -26.91 -2.02 -11.42
CA TYR A 98 -27.88 -2.71 -10.55
C TYR A 98 -27.60 -2.53 -9.06
N LEU A 99 -26.47 -1.88 -8.68
CA LEU A 99 -26.30 -1.52 -7.27
C LEU A 99 -27.35 -0.47 -6.91
N PRO A 100 -28.22 -0.74 -5.91
CA PRO A 100 -29.20 0.24 -5.49
C PRO A 100 -28.47 1.54 -5.11
N GLN A 101 -28.91 2.63 -5.70
CA GLN A 101 -28.47 3.98 -5.33
C GLN A 101 -29.17 4.38 -4.03
N ASP A 102 -28.96 3.60 -2.97
CA ASP A 102 -29.58 3.86 -1.69
C ASP A 102 -28.77 4.89 -0.91
N GLU A 103 -29.44 5.93 -0.46
CA GLU A 103 -28.88 6.99 0.39
C GLU A 103 -28.36 6.47 1.74
N THR A 104 -28.56 5.18 2.05
CA THR A 104 -28.04 4.50 3.25
C THR A 104 -26.63 3.90 3.06
N VAL A 105 -25.96 4.15 1.92
CA VAL A 105 -24.53 3.81 1.79
C VAL A 105 -23.77 4.52 2.90
N ARG A 106 -23.17 3.74 3.78
CA ARG A 106 -22.31 4.29 4.84
C ARG A 106 -21.34 5.28 4.19
N PRO A 107 -21.31 6.54 4.63
CA PRO A 107 -20.36 7.49 4.08
C PRO A 107 -18.95 6.90 4.19
N PHE A 108 -18.14 7.07 3.15
CA PHE A 108 -16.77 6.61 3.15
C PHE A 108 -16.08 7.03 4.45
N SER A 109 -15.39 6.10 5.08
CA SER A 109 -14.55 6.41 6.23
C SER A 109 -13.47 7.42 5.81
N VAL A 110 -12.88 8.11 6.77
CA VAL A 110 -11.78 9.04 6.48
C VAL A 110 -10.62 8.36 5.75
N ILE A 111 -10.38 7.08 6.02
CA ILE A 111 -9.35 6.27 5.34
C ILE A 111 -9.73 6.06 3.88
N GLU A 112 -10.96 5.63 3.59
CA GLU A 112 -11.44 5.41 2.21
C GLU A 112 -11.39 6.69 1.38
N ARG A 113 -11.79 7.83 1.96
CA ARG A 113 -11.66 9.14 1.32
C ARG A 113 -10.20 9.49 1.02
N ALA A 114 -9.30 9.26 1.98
CA ALA A 114 -7.86 9.51 1.82
C ALA A 114 -7.25 8.64 0.70
N ILE A 115 -7.66 7.38 0.59
CA ILE A 115 -7.24 6.47 -0.49
C ILE A 115 -7.67 7.03 -1.85
N GLN A 116 -8.94 7.39 -2.01
CA GLN A 116 -9.46 7.94 -3.26
C GLN A 116 -8.75 9.25 -3.64
N TYR A 117 -8.58 10.13 -2.67
CA TYR A 117 -7.91 11.42 -2.87
C TYR A 117 -6.45 11.24 -3.30
N ALA A 118 -5.69 10.37 -2.61
CA ALA A 118 -4.31 10.06 -2.96
C ALA A 118 -4.20 9.41 -4.35
N ALA A 119 -5.13 8.50 -4.69
CA ALA A 119 -5.14 7.84 -5.99
C ALA A 119 -5.36 8.82 -7.14
N GLU A 120 -6.27 9.77 -7.00
CA GLU A 120 -6.49 10.82 -8.01
C GLU A 120 -5.33 11.80 -8.06
N ALA A 121 -4.78 12.21 -6.90
CA ALA A 121 -3.63 13.12 -6.82
C ALA A 121 -2.39 12.57 -7.54
N HIS A 122 -2.09 11.28 -7.39
CA HIS A 122 -0.93 10.62 -8.00
C HIS A 122 -1.21 9.95 -9.35
N LYS A 123 -2.36 10.23 -9.96
CA LYS A 123 -2.79 9.63 -11.23
C LYS A 123 -1.74 9.83 -12.34
N GLY A 124 -1.34 8.72 -12.96
CA GLY A 124 -0.34 8.72 -14.03
C GLY A 124 1.12 8.77 -13.54
N ALA A 125 1.37 9.00 -12.25
CA ALA A 125 2.72 8.91 -11.70
C ALA A 125 3.15 7.45 -11.50
N VAL A 126 4.45 7.18 -11.66
CA VAL A 126 5.05 5.84 -11.46
C VAL A 126 6.25 5.91 -10.51
N ARG A 127 6.53 4.81 -9.84
CA ARG A 127 7.71 4.64 -8.98
C ARG A 127 9.00 4.70 -9.81
N LYS A 128 10.03 5.36 -9.27
CA LYS A 128 11.34 5.51 -9.95
C LYS A 128 11.92 4.14 -10.34
N GLY A 129 12.32 4.03 -11.61
CA GLY A 129 12.92 2.81 -12.14
C GLY A 129 11.95 1.64 -12.37
N SER A 130 10.64 1.90 -12.35
CA SER A 130 9.63 0.87 -12.61
C SER A 130 8.41 1.44 -13.35
N LEU A 131 7.47 0.57 -13.76
CA LEU A 131 6.16 0.95 -14.30
C LEU A 131 5.05 0.85 -13.24
N VAL A 132 5.40 0.55 -11.99
CA VAL A 132 4.42 0.43 -10.90
C VAL A 132 3.81 1.81 -10.63
N PRO A 133 2.48 1.94 -10.61
CA PRO A 133 1.81 3.19 -10.26
C PRO A 133 2.28 3.70 -8.91
N TYR A 134 2.49 5.03 -8.80
CA TYR A 134 3.04 5.64 -7.59
C TYR A 134 2.18 5.37 -6.36
N ILE A 135 0.86 5.33 -6.53
CA ILE A 135 -0.11 5.07 -5.45
C ILE A 135 0.18 3.80 -4.64
N ALA A 136 0.87 2.81 -5.22
CA ALA A 136 1.25 1.59 -4.50
C ALA A 136 2.09 1.88 -3.25
N HIS A 137 2.91 2.94 -3.26
CA HIS A 137 3.71 3.35 -2.12
C HIS A 137 2.88 3.95 -0.97
N PRO A 138 2.06 4.98 -1.18
CA PRO A 138 1.16 5.47 -0.14
C PRO A 138 0.24 4.37 0.43
N MET A 139 -0.23 3.44 -0.38
CA MET A 139 -1.05 2.32 0.10
C MET A 139 -0.24 1.36 0.98
N GLU A 140 0.99 1.02 0.60
CA GLU A 140 1.87 0.21 1.46
C GLU A 140 2.18 0.93 2.77
N THR A 141 2.51 2.23 2.71
CA THR A 141 2.75 3.07 3.90
C THR A 141 1.55 3.08 4.84
N MET A 142 0.36 3.30 4.30
CA MET A 142 -0.89 3.26 5.07
C MET A 142 -1.11 1.92 5.77
N MET A 143 -0.91 0.80 5.07
CA MET A 143 -1.08 -0.55 5.63
C MET A 143 -0.06 -0.83 6.74
N LEU A 144 1.18 -0.36 6.60
CA LEU A 144 2.20 -0.46 7.64
C LEU A 144 1.81 0.36 8.87
N VAL A 145 1.30 1.59 8.69
CA VAL A 145 0.80 2.41 9.81
C VAL A 145 -0.38 1.72 10.50
N ALA A 146 -1.32 1.14 9.74
CA ALA A 146 -2.45 0.39 10.29
C ALA A 146 -2.04 -0.83 11.13
N SER A 147 -0.84 -1.38 10.92
CA SER A 147 -0.29 -2.44 11.76
C SER A 147 0.29 -1.94 13.10
N MET A 148 0.52 -0.63 13.22
CA MET A 148 1.12 0.00 14.41
C MET A 148 0.13 0.85 15.23
N THR A 149 -1.02 1.22 14.66
CA THR A 149 -2.04 2.03 15.33
C THR A 149 -3.44 1.76 14.77
N ASN A 150 -4.46 1.99 15.62
CA ASN A 150 -5.87 1.98 15.23
C ASN A 150 -6.45 3.40 15.05
N ASP A 151 -5.62 4.44 15.08
CA ASP A 151 -6.07 5.83 14.87
C ASP A 151 -6.32 6.07 13.37
N ASN A 152 -7.60 6.14 12.98
CA ASN A 152 -8.01 6.31 11.58
C ASN A 152 -7.45 7.58 10.93
N GLU A 153 -7.19 8.64 11.70
CA GLU A 153 -6.64 9.89 11.15
C GLU A 153 -5.14 9.76 10.87
N VAL A 154 -4.40 8.98 11.68
CA VAL A 154 -2.99 8.68 11.41
C VAL A 154 -2.87 7.76 10.19
N ILE A 155 -3.75 6.76 10.07
CA ILE A 155 -3.79 5.85 8.92
C ILE A 155 -4.15 6.61 7.63
N ALA A 156 -5.14 7.51 7.68
CA ALA A 156 -5.51 8.35 6.54
C ALA A 156 -4.37 9.31 6.14
N ALA A 157 -3.70 9.92 7.12
CA ALA A 157 -2.55 10.78 6.86
C ALA A 157 -1.40 10.03 6.17
N ALA A 158 -1.18 8.76 6.51
CA ALA A 158 -0.20 7.92 5.85
C ALA A 158 -0.53 7.66 4.37
N ALA A 159 -1.81 7.53 4.01
CA ALA A 159 -2.24 7.46 2.60
C ALA A 159 -1.99 8.77 1.84
N LEU A 160 -1.98 9.90 2.53
CA LEU A 160 -1.85 11.26 1.96
C LEU A 160 -0.43 11.84 2.06
N HIS A 161 0.52 11.14 2.72
CA HIS A 161 1.79 11.73 3.15
C HIS A 161 2.60 12.42 2.05
N ASP A 162 2.58 11.87 0.83
CA ASP A 162 3.32 12.39 -0.32
C ASP A 162 2.49 13.33 -1.22
N VAL A 163 1.17 13.52 -0.95
CA VAL A 163 0.29 14.29 -1.83
C VAL A 163 0.78 15.73 -1.96
N VAL A 164 1.09 16.39 -0.85
CA VAL A 164 1.57 17.79 -0.85
C VAL A 164 3.00 17.88 -1.39
N GLU A 165 3.82 16.84 -1.18
CA GLU A 165 5.18 16.86 -1.67
C GLU A 165 5.26 16.65 -3.19
N ASP A 166 4.48 15.74 -3.76
CA ASP A 166 4.67 15.27 -5.13
C ASP A 166 3.59 15.74 -6.11
N THR A 167 2.61 16.53 -5.66
CA THR A 167 1.55 17.08 -6.50
C THR A 167 1.36 18.58 -6.28
N PRO A 168 0.55 19.29 -7.07
CA PRO A 168 0.23 20.69 -6.86
C PRO A 168 -0.68 20.98 -5.65
N ILE A 169 -1.22 19.95 -5.00
CA ILE A 169 -2.14 20.08 -3.88
C ILE A 169 -1.44 20.70 -2.68
N THR A 170 -2.10 21.66 -2.03
CA THR A 170 -1.54 22.39 -0.89
C THR A 170 -1.97 21.80 0.44
N ILE A 171 -1.30 22.20 1.53
CA ILE A 171 -1.68 21.74 2.87
C ILE A 171 -3.03 22.32 3.31
N GLU A 172 -3.38 23.50 2.84
CA GLU A 172 -4.66 24.15 3.10
C GLU A 172 -5.82 23.38 2.46
N GLU A 173 -5.61 22.80 1.28
CA GLU A 173 -6.59 21.93 0.63
C GLU A 173 -6.77 20.62 1.39
N ILE A 174 -5.67 20.04 1.90
CA ILE A 174 -5.74 18.86 2.78
C ILE A 174 -6.48 19.19 4.09
N GLU A 175 -6.21 20.35 4.70
CA GLU A 175 -6.90 20.78 5.92
C GLU A 175 -8.41 20.99 5.68
N ALA A 176 -8.79 21.61 4.58
CA ALA A 176 -10.17 21.83 4.21
C ALA A 176 -10.95 20.53 3.99
N GLU A 177 -10.31 19.50 3.39
CA GLU A 177 -10.94 18.23 3.05
C GLU A 177 -10.94 17.23 4.20
N PHE A 178 -9.85 17.16 4.98
CA PHE A 178 -9.60 16.11 5.96
C PHE A 178 -9.48 16.62 7.40
N GLY A 179 -9.42 17.91 7.61
CA GLY A 179 -9.31 18.55 8.91
C GLY A 179 -7.87 18.72 9.41
N GLN A 180 -7.73 19.53 10.44
CA GLN A 180 -6.46 20.04 10.96
C GLN A 180 -5.49 18.92 11.39
N LYS A 181 -5.99 17.83 12.00
CA LYS A 181 -5.13 16.77 12.53
C LYS A 181 -4.43 15.99 11.41
N ILE A 182 -5.16 15.65 10.35
CA ILE A 182 -4.59 14.96 9.17
C ILE A 182 -3.62 15.89 8.45
N ALA A 183 -4.02 17.14 8.22
CA ALA A 183 -3.14 18.15 7.61
C ALA A 183 -1.85 18.36 8.40
N PHE A 184 -1.89 18.36 9.72
CA PHE A 184 -0.69 18.43 10.58
C PHE A 184 0.27 17.24 10.30
N TYR A 185 -0.24 16.01 10.22
CA TYR A 185 0.60 14.85 9.94
C TYR A 185 1.20 14.90 8.53
N VAL A 186 0.40 15.24 7.52
CA VAL A 186 0.87 15.40 6.13
C VAL A 186 1.92 16.49 6.02
N ALA A 187 1.70 17.65 6.63
CA ALA A 187 2.66 18.75 6.66
C ALA A 187 3.96 18.35 7.38
N HIS A 188 3.89 17.44 8.36
CA HIS A 188 5.07 16.96 9.04
C HIS A 188 5.96 16.09 8.13
N GLU A 189 5.39 15.28 7.26
CA GLU A 189 6.15 14.47 6.29
C GLU A 189 6.66 15.30 5.10
N SER A 190 6.02 16.42 4.78
CA SER A 190 6.40 17.27 3.64
C SER A 190 7.71 18.03 3.91
N GLU A 191 8.62 17.98 2.94
CA GLU A 191 9.91 18.68 2.96
C GLU A 191 9.83 20.02 2.23
N ASN A 192 10.61 21.02 2.68
CA ASN A 192 10.81 22.23 1.91
C ASN A 192 11.76 21.93 0.74
N LYS A 193 11.21 21.78 -0.46
CA LYS A 193 11.94 21.35 -1.66
C LYS A 193 13.05 22.32 -2.11
N ARG A 194 13.04 23.57 -1.66
CA ARG A 194 14.02 24.59 -2.10
C ARG A 194 14.20 24.57 -3.63
N GLU A 195 13.11 24.82 -4.36
CA GLU A 195 13.04 24.67 -5.82
C GLU A 195 13.98 25.60 -6.59
N ASP A 196 14.51 26.62 -5.93
CA ASP A 196 15.53 27.56 -6.41
C ASP A 196 16.93 26.93 -6.53
N ARG A 197 17.12 25.70 -6.01
CA ARG A 197 18.43 25.01 -5.99
C ARG A 197 18.32 23.56 -6.49
N PRO A 198 19.44 23.01 -7.05
CA PRO A 198 19.46 21.60 -7.46
C PRO A 198 19.09 20.65 -6.31
N LYS A 199 18.24 19.66 -6.59
CA LYS A 199 17.76 18.68 -5.58
C LYS A 199 18.90 17.92 -4.88
N SER A 200 20.00 17.66 -5.58
CA SER A 200 21.19 16.99 -5.03
C SER A 200 21.92 17.83 -3.99
N GLU A 201 22.00 19.15 -4.18
CA GLU A 201 22.68 20.08 -3.26
C GLU A 201 21.87 20.33 -1.98
N THR A 202 20.55 20.23 -2.06
CA THR A 202 19.65 20.47 -0.92
C THR A 202 19.28 19.20 -0.18
N TRP A 203 19.62 18.03 -0.72
CA TRP A 203 19.16 16.75 -0.20
C TRP A 203 19.54 16.53 1.28
N LYS A 204 20.80 16.68 1.61
CA LYS A 204 21.31 16.46 2.98
C LYS A 204 20.68 17.41 3.98
N ILE A 205 20.55 18.69 3.63
CA ILE A 205 19.94 19.71 4.50
C ILE A 205 18.49 19.35 4.76
N ARG A 206 17.72 18.99 3.74
CA ARG A 206 16.31 18.60 3.89
C ARG A 206 16.13 17.36 4.78
N LYS A 207 17.00 16.37 4.61
CA LYS A 207 16.99 15.16 5.44
C LYS A 207 17.35 15.45 6.90
N GLN A 208 18.33 16.31 7.14
CA GLN A 208 18.66 16.75 8.50
C GLN A 208 17.51 17.51 9.18
N GLU A 209 16.85 18.43 8.46
CA GLU A 209 15.70 19.17 8.97
C GLU A 209 14.54 18.24 9.31
N GLN A 210 14.26 17.24 8.45
CA GLN A 210 13.20 16.26 8.70
C GLN A 210 13.52 15.40 9.95
N LEU A 211 14.74 14.92 10.08
CA LEU A 211 15.19 14.15 11.25
C LEU A 211 15.07 14.96 12.55
N GLU A 212 15.52 16.21 12.54
CA GLU A 212 15.47 17.09 13.74
C GLU A 212 14.02 17.41 14.11
N LYS A 213 13.16 17.69 13.12
CA LYS A 213 11.72 17.91 13.31
C LYS A 213 11.01 16.69 13.91
N THR A 214 11.46 15.47 13.56
CA THR A 214 10.81 14.22 13.98
C THR A 214 11.34 13.70 15.31
N LYS A 215 12.53 14.12 15.74
CA LYS A 215 13.21 13.63 16.95
C LYS A 215 12.32 13.65 18.19
N ASP A 216 11.66 14.79 18.44
CA ASP A 216 10.78 15.00 19.58
C ASP A 216 9.29 14.91 19.21
N ALA A 217 8.98 14.39 18.03
CA ALA A 217 7.61 14.25 17.55
C ALA A 217 6.86 13.11 18.27
N SER A 218 5.52 13.14 18.14
CA SER A 218 4.65 12.12 18.71
C SER A 218 4.90 10.74 18.07
N ARG A 219 4.53 9.68 18.80
CA ARG A 219 4.58 8.30 18.28
C ARG A 219 3.84 8.15 16.93
N SER A 220 2.72 8.84 16.76
CA SER A 220 1.95 8.82 15.51
C SER A 220 2.73 9.34 14.32
N VAL A 221 3.43 10.45 14.46
CA VAL A 221 4.33 11.01 13.43
C VAL A 221 5.45 10.01 13.11
N LYS A 222 6.09 9.46 14.12
CA LYS A 222 7.16 8.46 13.95
C LYS A 222 6.68 7.18 13.27
N CYS A 223 5.42 6.76 13.51
CA CYS A 223 4.81 5.63 12.81
C CYS A 223 4.70 5.90 11.30
N ILE A 224 4.31 7.11 10.89
CA ILE A 224 4.22 7.48 9.46
C ILE A 224 5.62 7.49 8.86
N MET A 225 6.59 8.17 9.49
CA MET A 225 7.98 8.19 9.01
C MET A 225 8.56 6.77 8.86
N LEU A 226 8.43 5.93 9.89
CA LEU A 226 8.94 4.54 9.82
C LEU A 226 8.30 3.77 8.67
N ALA A 227 6.98 3.87 8.50
CA ALA A 227 6.26 3.16 7.47
C ALA A 227 6.66 3.61 6.05
N ASP A 228 6.81 4.91 5.82
CA ASP A 228 7.31 5.45 4.55
C ASP A 228 8.72 4.91 4.26
N LYS A 229 9.63 5.01 5.24
CA LYS A 229 11.02 4.59 5.00
C LYS A 229 11.14 3.06 4.89
N LEU A 230 10.31 2.29 5.60
CA LEU A 230 10.23 0.84 5.43
C LEU A 230 9.73 0.46 4.03
N SER A 231 8.67 1.09 3.53
CA SER A 231 8.19 0.86 2.15
C SER A 231 9.27 1.18 1.12
N ASN A 232 10.00 2.29 1.31
CA ASN A 232 11.12 2.66 0.44
C ASN A 232 12.27 1.65 0.52
N MET A 233 12.60 1.15 1.72
CA MET A 233 13.67 0.15 1.89
C MET A 233 13.28 -1.23 1.39
N ARG A 234 12.02 -1.63 1.48
CA ARG A 234 11.50 -2.85 0.80
C ARG A 234 11.70 -2.78 -0.72
N ALA A 235 11.40 -1.61 -1.31
CA ALA A 235 11.64 -1.40 -2.75
C ALA A 235 13.15 -1.44 -3.07
N SER A 236 13.97 -0.80 -2.23
CA SER A 236 15.44 -0.81 -2.39
C SER A 236 16.02 -2.21 -2.23
N LEU A 237 15.53 -3.01 -1.30
CA LEU A 237 15.97 -4.41 -1.12
C LEU A 237 15.65 -5.27 -2.35
N ARG A 238 14.44 -5.12 -2.93
CA ARG A 238 14.09 -5.84 -4.19
C ARG A 238 15.03 -5.49 -5.32
N ASP A 239 15.32 -4.20 -5.47
CA ASP A 239 16.23 -3.72 -6.51
C ASP A 239 17.68 -4.12 -6.22
N PHE A 240 18.12 -4.07 -4.96
CA PHE A 240 19.45 -4.48 -4.53
C PHE A 240 19.73 -5.96 -4.84
N LYS A 241 18.75 -6.82 -4.61
CA LYS A 241 18.86 -8.25 -4.97
C LYS A 241 19.05 -8.49 -6.47
N ARG A 242 18.59 -7.57 -7.32
CA ARG A 242 18.72 -7.65 -8.78
C ARG A 242 19.99 -6.94 -9.28
N ASP A 243 20.27 -5.74 -8.79
CA ASP A 243 21.23 -4.80 -9.38
C ASP A 243 22.43 -4.50 -8.45
N GLY A 244 22.44 -5.04 -7.22
CA GLY A 244 23.47 -4.75 -6.22
C GLY A 244 23.55 -3.26 -5.88
N ARG A 245 24.73 -2.78 -5.55
CA ARG A 245 25.00 -1.36 -5.15
C ARG A 245 24.66 -0.33 -6.26
N ALA A 246 24.45 -0.77 -7.50
CA ALA A 246 24.07 0.13 -8.61
C ALA A 246 22.68 0.78 -8.42
N ILE A 247 21.85 0.28 -7.48
CA ILE A 247 20.53 0.85 -7.19
C ILE A 247 20.56 2.33 -6.84
N TRP A 248 21.65 2.82 -6.25
CA TRP A 248 21.74 4.19 -5.80
C TRP A 248 21.81 5.19 -6.97
N GLN A 249 22.18 4.74 -8.18
CA GLN A 249 22.27 5.59 -9.37
C GLN A 249 20.93 6.17 -9.84
N LYS A 250 19.80 5.57 -9.46
CA LYS A 250 18.44 6.06 -9.77
C LYS A 250 17.98 7.22 -8.89
N PHE A 251 18.66 7.47 -7.76
CA PHE A 251 18.27 8.51 -6.79
C PHE A 251 18.98 9.86 -7.06
N ASN A 252 18.42 10.95 -6.52
CA ASN A 252 19.05 12.27 -6.58
C ASN A 252 20.37 12.31 -5.78
N MET A 253 20.41 11.64 -4.63
CA MET A 253 21.63 11.36 -3.89
C MET A 253 22.13 9.98 -4.28
N LYS A 254 23.25 9.93 -4.99
CA LYS A 254 23.84 8.68 -5.53
C LYS A 254 24.91 8.10 -4.63
N ASP A 255 25.40 8.89 -3.67
CA ASP A 255 26.40 8.46 -2.71
C ASP A 255 25.76 7.49 -1.71
N GLU A 256 26.22 6.25 -1.71
CA GLU A 256 25.74 5.21 -0.83
C GLU A 256 26.00 5.53 0.64
N LYS A 257 27.11 6.19 0.98
CA LYS A 257 27.42 6.59 2.37
C LYS A 257 26.42 7.62 2.90
N GLU A 258 25.93 8.52 2.04
CA GLU A 258 24.89 9.47 2.42
C GLU A 258 23.53 8.78 2.57
N GLN A 259 23.22 7.77 1.76
CA GLN A 259 22.03 6.94 1.92
C GLN A 259 22.09 6.13 3.22
N TYR A 260 23.22 5.48 3.50
CA TYR A 260 23.50 4.78 4.74
C TYR A 260 23.26 5.69 5.95
N TRP A 261 23.90 6.84 5.98
CA TRP A 261 23.75 7.83 7.05
C TRP A 261 22.26 8.16 7.28
N TYR A 262 21.54 8.45 6.22
CA TYR A 262 20.15 8.87 6.36
C TYR A 262 19.24 7.77 6.92
N TYR A 263 19.30 6.57 6.36
CA TYR A 263 18.42 5.49 6.80
C TYR A 263 18.74 5.00 8.22
N HIS A 264 20.00 5.01 8.64
CA HIS A 264 20.39 4.72 10.02
C HIS A 264 19.97 5.85 10.97
N ALA A 265 20.09 7.10 10.58
CA ALA A 265 19.60 8.22 11.39
C ALA A 265 18.06 8.19 11.55
N VAL A 266 17.32 7.72 10.56
CA VAL A 266 15.89 7.45 10.70
C VAL A 266 15.65 6.37 11.76
N ALA A 267 16.39 5.24 11.73
CA ALA A 267 16.27 4.19 12.74
C ALA A 267 16.46 4.74 14.16
N ASP A 268 17.46 5.60 14.36
CA ASP A 268 17.72 6.24 15.65
C ASP A 268 16.56 7.15 16.11
N VAL A 269 16.04 7.98 15.21
CA VAL A 269 14.95 8.92 15.52
C VAL A 269 13.65 8.20 15.87
N VAL A 270 13.36 7.06 15.23
CA VAL A 270 12.14 6.28 15.48
C VAL A 270 12.37 5.09 16.44
N LYS A 271 13.45 5.07 17.19
CA LYS A 271 13.85 3.94 18.07
C LYS A 271 12.83 3.61 19.15
N ASP A 272 11.98 4.55 19.53
CA ASP A 272 10.85 4.31 20.44
C ASP A 272 9.73 3.42 19.83
N LEU A 273 9.87 3.03 18.55
CA LEU A 273 9.06 2.02 17.87
C LEU A 273 9.74 0.64 17.79
N ALA A 274 10.85 0.42 18.51
CA ALA A 274 11.64 -0.82 18.42
C ALA A 274 10.86 -2.08 18.84
N ASP A 275 9.75 -1.91 19.56
CA ASP A 275 8.81 -2.97 19.93
C ASP A 275 7.91 -3.43 18.77
N THR A 276 7.91 -2.70 17.65
CA THR A 276 7.03 -3.01 16.50
C THR A 276 7.71 -3.92 15.47
N PRO A 277 6.95 -4.85 14.84
CA PRO A 277 7.46 -5.64 13.71
C PRO A 277 8.02 -4.79 12.57
N CYS A 278 7.42 -3.62 12.30
CA CYS A 278 7.88 -2.70 11.26
C CYS A 278 9.30 -2.20 11.51
N TYR A 279 9.63 -1.84 12.75
CA TYR A 279 10.99 -1.41 13.10
C TYR A 279 11.99 -2.55 12.95
N GLN A 280 11.65 -3.75 13.45
CA GLN A 280 12.51 -4.92 13.36
C GLN A 280 12.80 -5.30 11.90
N GLU A 281 11.78 -5.27 11.05
CA GLU A 281 11.95 -5.48 9.60
C GLU A 281 12.81 -4.39 8.97
N TYR A 282 12.60 -3.14 9.35
CA TYR A 282 13.39 -2.01 8.85
C TYR A 282 14.87 -2.20 9.13
N ILE A 283 15.24 -2.51 10.37
CA ILE A 283 16.64 -2.80 10.75
C ILE A 283 17.20 -3.99 9.96
N SER A 284 16.45 -5.09 9.86
CA SER A 284 16.88 -6.27 9.09
C SER A 284 17.15 -5.95 7.62
N ILE A 285 16.38 -5.04 7.03
CA ILE A 285 16.62 -4.60 5.64
C ILE A 285 17.87 -3.73 5.55
N LEU A 286 18.11 -2.84 6.50
CA LEU A 286 19.34 -2.02 6.54
C LEU A 286 20.58 -2.91 6.60
N ASP A 287 20.59 -3.89 7.51
CA ASP A 287 21.69 -4.85 7.66
C ASP A 287 21.98 -5.62 6.36
N ILE A 288 20.97 -5.94 5.54
CA ILE A 288 21.16 -6.62 4.26
C ILE A 288 21.68 -5.67 3.19
N VAL A 289 21.05 -4.49 3.07
CA VAL A 289 21.32 -3.57 1.95
C VAL A 289 22.66 -2.85 2.12
N PHE A 290 23.09 -2.62 3.38
CA PHE A 290 24.31 -1.88 3.69
C PHE A 290 25.43 -2.75 4.30
N HIS A 291 25.28 -4.07 4.31
CA HIS A 291 26.24 -5.01 4.91
C HIS A 291 27.70 -4.74 4.49
N ASP A 292 27.96 -4.63 3.20
CA ASP A 292 29.31 -4.42 2.67
C ASP A 292 29.91 -3.08 3.15
N LEU A 293 29.06 -2.05 3.29
CA LEU A 293 29.48 -0.74 3.76
C LEU A 293 29.80 -0.73 5.26
N ASP A 294 29.03 -1.46 6.07
CA ASP A 294 29.32 -1.66 7.50
C ASP A 294 30.67 -2.35 7.70
N GLU A 295 30.98 -3.38 6.90
CA GLU A 295 32.29 -4.03 6.93
C GLU A 295 33.44 -3.09 6.50
N GLU A 296 33.22 -2.29 5.43
CA GLU A 296 34.22 -1.30 4.97
C GLU A 296 34.51 -0.27 6.08
N MET A 297 33.45 0.30 6.69
CA MET A 297 33.60 1.32 7.74
C MET A 297 34.23 0.77 9.01
N THR A 298 34.02 -0.50 9.33
CA THR A 298 34.62 -1.15 10.53
C THR A 298 36.11 -1.46 10.34
N ARG A 299 36.56 -1.69 9.09
CA ARG A 299 37.98 -1.94 8.77
C ARG A 299 38.85 -0.67 8.81
N ASP A 300 38.23 0.50 8.64
CA ASP A 300 38.88 1.81 8.62
C ASP A 300 39.05 2.42 10.06
N LEU A 301 38.52 1.76 11.09
CA LEU A 301 38.66 2.09 12.51
C LEU A 301 39.76 1.27 13.20
#